data_17ae4f190a5669dc953f4e9c689d31a8
#
_entry.id   17ae4f190a5669dc953f4e9c689d31a8
#
_cell.length_a   1.000
_cell.length_b   1.000
_cell.length_c   1.000
_cell.angle_alpha   90.00
_cell.angle_beta   90.00
_cell.angle_gamma   90.00
#
_symmetry.space_group_name_H-M   'P 1'
#
loop_
_entity.id
_entity.type
_entity.pdbx_description
1 polymer ?
#
loop_
_entity_poly.entity_id
_entity_poly.type
_entity_poly.pdbx_seq_one_letter_code
_entity_poly.pdbx_strand_id
1 'polypeptide(L)'
;IFFGEGGGGRPGDVDAMTVMVAGLDLGTFGSFARLSGRVPVVGIVSGPCFAGNAALLGCCDVIISTKNSNIGMGGPVMIEGGGLGVFKPEEVGPMDVQTQNGVVDIEVADDIEAVAAAKKYISFFQGPLPAWTAGDPLKLRDVIPESRKRAYNVRSVIKAIADTDSFIELRPRFGPGMVTGLLRIEGRPFGVIANNPMHMAGAIEAEGADKAARLMMLCNAHGLP
;
A
#
# COMPACT_ATOMS: atom_id res chain seq x y z
N ILE A 1 -5.94 -6.69 -11.00
CA ILE A 1 -6.58 -6.00 -9.88
C ILE A 1 -7.41 -7.02 -9.13
N PHE A 2 -7.22 -7.06 -7.82
CA PHE A 2 -7.96 -7.91 -6.89
C PHE A 2 -8.87 -7.02 -6.02
N PHE A 3 -10.17 -7.29 -6.03
CA PHE A 3 -11.11 -6.67 -5.12
C PHE A 3 -11.29 -7.58 -3.92
N GLY A 4 -10.67 -7.22 -2.80
CA GLY A 4 -10.61 -8.03 -1.60
C GLY A 4 -11.69 -7.66 -0.61
N GLU A 5 -12.90 -8.21 -0.78
CA GLU A 5 -14.02 -8.00 0.14
C GLU A 5 -14.63 -9.35 0.52
N GLY A 6 -14.99 -9.49 1.79
CA GLY A 6 -15.69 -10.66 2.30
C GLY A 6 -15.38 -11.00 3.74
N GLY A 7 -16.34 -11.58 4.41
CA GLY A 7 -16.30 -11.94 5.84
C GLY A 7 -15.42 -13.15 6.18
N GLY A 8 -14.78 -13.78 5.19
CA GLY A 8 -14.06 -15.04 5.37
C GLY A 8 -14.97 -16.27 5.25
N GLY A 9 -14.43 -17.44 5.59
CA GLY A 9 -15.18 -18.70 5.60
C GLY A 9 -16.26 -18.74 6.70
N ARG A 10 -17.32 -19.49 6.45
CA ARG A 10 -18.37 -19.73 7.44
C ARG A 10 -18.04 -21.02 8.22
N PRO A 11 -17.80 -20.94 9.56
CA PRO A 11 -17.67 -22.15 10.38
C PRO A 11 -18.98 -22.96 10.34
N GLY A 12 -18.86 -24.26 10.10
CA GLY A 12 -20.01 -25.15 10.07
C GLY A 12 -20.81 -25.17 8.76
N ASP A 13 -20.22 -24.72 7.67
CA ASP A 13 -20.81 -24.82 6.33
C ASP A 13 -20.87 -26.32 5.95
N VAL A 14 -22.11 -26.86 5.94
CA VAL A 14 -22.37 -28.29 5.70
C VAL A 14 -22.28 -28.67 4.23
N ASP A 15 -22.31 -27.68 3.34
CA ASP A 15 -22.24 -27.86 1.89
C ASP A 15 -20.78 -27.89 1.38
N ALA A 16 -19.83 -27.52 2.24
CA ALA A 16 -18.43 -27.66 1.90
C ALA A 16 -18.01 -29.14 1.93
N MET A 17 -17.43 -29.66 0.86
CA MET A 17 -16.81 -30.98 0.87
C MET A 17 -15.81 -31.03 2.03
N THR A 18 -15.70 -32.23 2.64
CA THR A 18 -14.65 -32.45 3.64
C THR A 18 -13.29 -32.32 2.96
N VAL A 19 -12.74 -31.13 3.02
CA VAL A 19 -11.41 -30.84 2.49
C VAL A 19 -10.38 -30.99 3.58
N MET A 20 -9.28 -31.61 3.24
CA MET A 20 -8.14 -31.67 4.15
C MET A 20 -7.62 -30.25 4.37
N VAL A 21 -7.22 -29.94 5.62
CA VAL A 21 -6.61 -28.66 5.99
C VAL A 21 -7.50 -27.45 5.70
N ALA A 22 -8.80 -27.55 6.00
CA ALA A 22 -9.75 -26.43 5.90
C ALA A 22 -9.76 -25.72 4.51
N GLY A 23 -9.54 -26.48 3.44
CA GLY A 23 -9.56 -25.94 2.07
C GLY A 23 -8.31 -25.16 1.68
N LEU A 24 -7.26 -25.14 2.47
CA LEU A 24 -5.99 -24.48 2.13
C LEU A 24 -5.19 -25.24 1.06
N ASP A 25 -5.62 -26.43 0.69
CA ASP A 25 -5.12 -27.22 -0.44
C ASP A 25 -5.64 -26.72 -1.80
N LEU A 26 -6.55 -25.75 -1.81
CA LEU A 26 -6.99 -25.10 -3.04
C LEU A 26 -5.82 -24.37 -3.74
N GLY A 27 -5.66 -24.64 -5.03
CA GLY A 27 -4.59 -24.06 -5.84
C GLY A 27 -4.65 -22.53 -5.98
N THR A 28 -5.75 -21.89 -5.55
CA THR A 28 -5.99 -20.45 -5.67
C THR A 28 -4.90 -19.62 -4.99
N PHE A 29 -4.58 -19.92 -3.72
CA PHE A 29 -3.58 -19.15 -2.97
C PHE A 29 -2.20 -19.24 -3.61
N GLY A 30 -1.76 -20.46 -3.93
CA GLY A 30 -0.47 -20.68 -4.58
C GLY A 30 -0.40 -20.07 -5.98
N SER A 31 -1.48 -20.16 -6.76
CA SER A 31 -1.55 -19.58 -8.10
C SER A 31 -1.53 -18.05 -8.05
N PHE A 32 -2.26 -17.45 -7.12
CA PHE A 32 -2.26 -15.99 -6.93
C PHE A 32 -0.89 -15.47 -6.47
N ALA A 33 -0.28 -16.13 -5.49
CA ALA A 33 1.06 -15.76 -5.00
C ALA A 33 2.14 -15.83 -6.08
N ARG A 34 2.01 -16.72 -7.07
CA ARG A 34 2.94 -16.84 -8.21
C ARG A 34 2.89 -15.65 -9.17
N LEU A 35 1.91 -14.74 -9.04
CA LEU A 35 1.86 -13.50 -9.82
C LEU A 35 2.88 -12.48 -9.32
N SER A 36 3.31 -12.59 -8.06
CA SER A 36 4.30 -11.67 -7.45
C SER A 36 5.57 -11.59 -8.30
N GLY A 37 5.97 -10.37 -8.63
CA GLY A 37 7.14 -10.08 -9.46
C GLY A 37 7.00 -10.42 -10.96
N ARG A 38 5.84 -10.96 -11.39
CA ARG A 38 5.56 -11.24 -12.81
C ARG A 38 4.69 -10.18 -13.45
N VAL A 39 3.72 -9.69 -12.71
CA VAL A 39 2.81 -8.60 -13.08
C VAL A 39 2.55 -7.75 -11.86
N PRO A 40 2.32 -6.44 -12.03
CA PRO A 40 1.90 -5.59 -10.90
C PRO A 40 0.52 -6.03 -10.41
N VAL A 41 0.40 -6.31 -9.12
CA VAL A 41 -0.85 -6.77 -8.50
C VAL A 41 -1.36 -5.72 -7.53
N VAL A 42 -2.56 -5.20 -7.80
CA VAL A 42 -3.23 -4.19 -6.98
C VAL A 42 -4.37 -4.82 -6.21
N GLY A 43 -4.39 -4.68 -4.90
CA GLY A 43 -5.52 -5.01 -4.04
C GLY A 43 -6.33 -3.76 -3.71
N ILE A 44 -7.65 -3.84 -3.89
CA ILE A 44 -8.60 -2.79 -3.50
C ILE A 44 -9.54 -3.38 -2.45
N VAL A 45 -9.72 -2.64 -1.35
CA VAL A 45 -10.65 -3.01 -0.27
C VAL A 45 -11.62 -1.85 -0.02
N SER A 46 -12.91 -2.17 -0.06
CA SER A 46 -13.98 -1.21 0.24
C SER A 46 -15.03 -1.90 1.10
N GLY A 47 -14.65 -2.28 2.31
CA GLY A 47 -15.49 -3.03 3.24
C GLY A 47 -14.65 -4.01 4.08
N PRO A 48 -15.28 -5.06 4.65
CA PRO A 48 -14.58 -6.07 5.42
C PRO A 48 -13.78 -7.02 4.52
N CYS A 49 -12.52 -7.25 4.87
CA CYS A 49 -11.64 -8.20 4.19
C CYS A 49 -10.98 -9.13 5.22
N PHE A 50 -11.51 -10.35 5.39
CA PHE A 50 -11.07 -11.27 6.41
C PHE A 50 -10.59 -12.60 5.85
N ALA A 51 -9.78 -13.30 6.62
CA ALA A 51 -9.30 -14.67 6.41
C ALA A 51 -8.64 -14.87 5.02
N GLY A 52 -9.13 -15.79 4.20
CA GLY A 52 -8.59 -16.10 2.88
C GLY A 52 -8.49 -14.90 1.93
N ASN A 53 -9.47 -13.98 2.00
CA ASN A 53 -9.43 -12.74 1.23
C ASN A 53 -8.27 -11.84 1.68
N ALA A 54 -8.03 -11.73 2.99
CA ALA A 54 -6.89 -10.99 3.53
C ALA A 54 -5.55 -11.65 3.17
N ALA A 55 -5.48 -12.98 3.10
CA ALA A 55 -4.29 -13.69 2.65
C ALA A 55 -3.96 -13.40 1.18
N LEU A 56 -4.96 -13.39 0.29
CA LEU A 56 -4.79 -13.00 -1.11
C LEU A 56 -4.40 -11.52 -1.23
N LEU A 57 -5.04 -10.66 -0.43
CA LEU A 57 -4.72 -9.23 -0.38
C LEU A 57 -3.25 -9.01 0.02
N GLY A 58 -2.75 -9.77 0.99
CA GLY A 58 -1.35 -9.72 1.43
C GLY A 58 -0.33 -10.11 0.35
N CYS A 59 -0.77 -10.79 -0.72
CA CYS A 59 0.07 -11.13 -1.88
C CYS A 59 0.12 -9.99 -2.91
N CYS A 60 -0.63 -8.90 -2.73
CA CYS A 60 -0.63 -7.76 -3.65
C CYS A 60 0.60 -6.86 -3.43
N ASP A 61 1.07 -6.23 -4.50
CA ASP A 61 2.19 -5.29 -4.45
C ASP A 61 1.80 -3.98 -3.75
N VAL A 62 0.55 -3.56 -3.92
CA VAL A 62 -0.04 -2.38 -3.28
C VAL A 62 -1.44 -2.69 -2.80
N ILE A 63 -1.77 -2.21 -1.62
CA ILE A 63 -3.11 -2.29 -1.02
C ILE A 63 -3.69 -0.89 -0.93
N ILE A 64 -4.80 -0.67 -1.63
CA ILE A 64 -5.59 0.55 -1.62
C ILE A 64 -6.86 0.27 -0.84
N SER A 65 -7.17 1.08 0.17
CA SER A 65 -8.32 0.82 1.03
C SER A 65 -9.12 2.08 1.30
N THR A 66 -10.46 1.95 1.29
CA THR A 66 -11.32 3.04 1.75
C THR A 66 -11.30 3.15 3.27
N LYS A 67 -11.56 4.36 3.80
CA LYS A 67 -11.50 4.67 5.24
C LYS A 67 -12.38 3.77 6.11
N ASN A 68 -13.47 3.26 5.57
CA ASN A 68 -14.44 2.44 6.31
C ASN A 68 -14.17 0.93 6.15
N SER A 69 -13.01 0.56 5.66
CA SER A 69 -12.64 -0.84 5.47
C SER A 69 -11.99 -1.43 6.72
N ASN A 70 -11.98 -2.76 6.74
CA ASN A 70 -11.36 -3.55 7.80
C ASN A 70 -10.58 -4.71 7.19
N ILE A 71 -9.37 -4.94 7.66
CA ILE A 71 -8.51 -6.02 7.17
C ILE A 71 -8.01 -6.84 8.35
N GLY A 72 -8.29 -8.15 8.33
CA GLY A 72 -7.81 -9.05 9.40
C GLY A 72 -7.76 -10.51 8.95
N MET A 73 -6.83 -11.27 9.52
CA MET A 73 -6.73 -12.72 9.24
C MET A 73 -7.84 -13.51 9.88
N GLY A 74 -8.40 -13.05 11.02
CA GLY A 74 -9.56 -13.65 11.68
C GLY A 74 -10.69 -12.62 11.75
N GLY A 75 -11.89 -13.00 11.32
CA GLY A 75 -13.09 -12.21 11.55
C GLY A 75 -13.64 -12.37 12.98
N PRO A 76 -14.64 -11.56 13.38
CA PRO A 76 -15.19 -11.57 14.74
C PRO A 76 -15.56 -12.94 15.27
N VAL A 77 -16.21 -13.78 14.45
CA VAL A 77 -16.64 -15.13 14.82
C VAL A 77 -15.44 -16.05 15.14
N MET A 78 -14.33 -15.89 14.42
CA MET A 78 -13.11 -16.64 14.68
C MET A 78 -12.45 -16.22 16.00
N ILE A 79 -12.47 -14.93 16.30
CA ILE A 79 -11.93 -14.37 17.54
C ILE A 79 -12.74 -14.85 18.74
N GLU A 80 -14.07 -14.80 18.65
CA GLU A 80 -15.00 -15.28 19.66
C GLU A 80 -14.85 -16.80 19.88
N GLY A 81 -14.83 -17.57 18.79
CA GLY A 81 -14.64 -19.03 18.85
C GLY A 81 -13.28 -19.44 19.43
N GLY A 82 -12.26 -18.60 19.32
CA GLY A 82 -10.96 -18.76 19.96
C GLY A 82 -10.90 -18.32 21.43
N GLY A 83 -12.03 -17.86 22.01
CA GLY A 83 -12.08 -17.38 23.40
C GLY A 83 -11.34 -16.07 23.65
N LEU A 84 -11.09 -15.27 22.61
CA LEU A 84 -10.32 -14.02 22.68
C LEU A 84 -11.20 -12.78 22.89
N GLY A 85 -12.51 -12.97 23.06
CA GLY A 85 -13.49 -11.89 23.28
C GLY A 85 -14.49 -11.77 22.16
N VAL A 86 -15.47 -10.88 22.34
CA VAL A 86 -16.50 -10.57 21.35
C VAL A 86 -16.23 -9.18 20.78
N PHE A 87 -16.07 -9.10 19.48
CA PHE A 87 -15.77 -7.86 18.77
C PHE A 87 -16.76 -7.63 17.63
N LYS A 88 -17.03 -6.37 17.34
CA LYS A 88 -17.75 -6.00 16.12
C LYS A 88 -16.81 -6.05 14.91
N PRO A 89 -17.33 -6.25 13.68
CA PRO A 89 -16.48 -6.25 12.49
C PRO A 89 -15.60 -5.00 12.38
N GLU A 90 -16.14 -3.84 12.73
CA GLU A 90 -15.44 -2.54 12.64
C GLU A 90 -14.27 -2.40 13.62
N GLU A 91 -14.23 -3.24 14.66
CA GLU A 91 -13.15 -3.25 15.67
C GLU A 91 -11.97 -4.14 15.28
N VAL A 92 -12.14 -4.98 14.26
CA VAL A 92 -11.11 -5.92 13.79
C VAL A 92 -10.35 -5.35 12.62
N GLY A 93 -9.10 -4.95 12.83
CA GLY A 93 -8.23 -4.40 11.79
C GLY A 93 -8.74 -3.13 11.11
N PRO A 94 -9.17 -2.11 11.89
CA PRO A 94 -9.62 -0.84 11.34
C PRO A 94 -8.50 -0.07 10.65
N MET A 95 -8.84 0.85 9.75
CA MET A 95 -7.88 1.59 8.94
C MET A 95 -6.88 2.41 9.75
N ASP A 96 -7.26 2.92 10.91
CA ASP A 96 -6.33 3.61 11.80
C ASP A 96 -5.16 2.73 12.24
N VAL A 97 -5.39 1.44 12.43
CA VAL A 97 -4.35 0.46 12.76
C VAL A 97 -3.61 0.04 11.49
N GLN A 98 -4.33 -0.33 10.43
CA GLN A 98 -3.74 -0.94 9.23
C GLN A 98 -2.91 0.03 8.38
N THR A 99 -3.14 1.32 8.50
CA THR A 99 -2.30 2.34 7.87
C THR A 99 -1.03 2.64 8.66
N GLN A 100 -1.08 2.50 10.00
CA GLN A 100 0.07 2.76 10.87
C GLN A 100 1.03 1.57 10.95
N ASN A 101 0.53 0.34 10.81
CA ASN A 101 1.36 -0.87 10.81
C ASN A 101 1.90 -1.26 9.43
N GLY A 102 1.59 -0.49 8.38
CA GLY A 102 2.12 -0.68 7.05
C GLY A 102 1.41 -1.76 6.21
N VAL A 103 0.25 -2.27 6.63
CA VAL A 103 -0.56 -3.19 5.82
C VAL A 103 -1.17 -2.46 4.63
N VAL A 104 -1.74 -1.26 4.85
CA VAL A 104 -2.35 -0.45 3.79
C VAL A 104 -1.32 0.54 3.24
N ASP A 105 -1.16 0.54 1.93
CA ASP A 105 -0.25 1.44 1.22
C ASP A 105 -0.89 2.80 0.93
N ILE A 106 -2.17 2.81 0.53
CA ILE A 106 -2.90 4.02 0.15
C ILE A 106 -4.29 3.98 0.77
N GLU A 107 -4.58 4.94 1.65
CA GLU A 107 -5.92 5.18 2.18
C GLU A 107 -6.63 6.22 1.32
N VAL A 108 -7.88 5.96 0.96
CA VAL A 108 -8.72 6.83 0.12
C VAL A 108 -10.09 7.05 0.75
N ALA A 109 -10.79 8.09 0.31
CA ALA A 109 -12.10 8.42 0.87
C ALA A 109 -13.19 7.45 0.44
N ASP A 110 -13.19 7.03 -0.83
CA ASP A 110 -14.25 6.24 -1.45
C ASP A 110 -13.75 5.37 -2.62
N ASP A 111 -14.66 4.64 -3.25
CA ASP A 111 -14.38 3.74 -4.36
C ASP A 111 -13.90 4.46 -5.62
N ILE A 112 -14.35 5.70 -5.84
CA ILE A 112 -13.94 6.51 -7.00
C ILE A 112 -12.46 6.83 -6.88
N GLU A 113 -12.05 7.28 -5.70
CA GLU A 113 -10.64 7.54 -5.40
C GLU A 113 -9.81 6.26 -5.42
N ALA A 114 -10.36 5.11 -4.95
CA ALA A 114 -9.67 3.83 -5.00
C ALA A 114 -9.36 3.39 -6.44
N VAL A 115 -10.33 3.51 -7.33
CA VAL A 115 -10.15 3.20 -8.76
C VAL A 115 -9.15 4.17 -9.41
N ALA A 116 -9.22 5.46 -9.08
CA ALA A 116 -8.28 6.46 -9.60
C ALA A 116 -6.84 6.17 -9.14
N ALA A 117 -6.65 5.85 -7.86
CA ALA A 117 -5.36 5.48 -7.30
C ALA A 117 -4.80 4.20 -7.93
N ALA A 118 -5.64 3.17 -8.14
CA ALA A 118 -5.26 1.93 -8.80
C ALA A 118 -4.81 2.15 -10.26
N LYS A 119 -5.56 2.95 -11.02
CA LYS A 119 -5.19 3.32 -12.40
C LYS A 119 -3.87 4.09 -12.43
N LYS A 120 -3.70 5.05 -11.52
CA LYS A 120 -2.45 5.81 -11.39
C LYS A 120 -1.27 4.90 -11.06
N TYR A 121 -1.42 3.99 -10.09
CA TYR A 121 -0.39 3.04 -9.71
C TYR A 121 0.01 2.13 -10.88
N ILE A 122 -0.96 1.49 -11.54
CA ILE A 122 -0.70 0.59 -12.68
C ILE A 122 -0.01 1.33 -13.83
N SER A 123 -0.32 2.61 -14.04
CA SER A 123 0.29 3.39 -15.13
C SER A 123 1.81 3.42 -15.07
N PHE A 124 2.43 3.36 -13.89
CA PHE A 124 3.88 3.35 -13.74
C PHE A 124 4.56 2.13 -14.37
N PHE A 125 3.84 1.04 -14.55
CA PHE A 125 4.35 -0.21 -15.11
C PHE A 125 4.07 -0.36 -16.62
N GLN A 126 3.49 0.66 -17.25
CA GLN A 126 3.14 0.67 -18.68
C GLN A 126 4.17 1.38 -19.56
N GLY A 127 5.34 1.68 -18.99
CA GLY A 127 6.41 2.39 -19.68
C GLY A 127 6.30 3.93 -19.63
N PRO A 128 7.10 4.64 -20.42
CA PRO A 128 7.13 6.10 -20.43
C PRO A 128 5.87 6.68 -21.09
N LEU A 129 5.46 7.86 -20.60
CA LEU A 129 4.40 8.65 -21.26
C LEU A 129 4.97 9.44 -22.44
N PRO A 130 4.21 9.58 -23.53
CA PRO A 130 4.64 10.34 -24.70
C PRO A 130 4.64 11.85 -24.50
N ALA A 131 3.92 12.33 -23.48
CA ALA A 131 3.84 13.75 -23.12
C ALA A 131 3.79 13.90 -21.60
N TRP A 132 4.44 14.92 -21.08
CA TRP A 132 4.48 15.25 -19.67
C TRP A 132 4.59 16.76 -19.46
N THR A 133 4.27 17.20 -18.26
CA THR A 133 4.49 18.57 -17.81
C THR A 133 5.44 18.55 -16.63
N ALA A 134 6.62 19.10 -16.79
CA ALA A 134 7.61 19.17 -15.73
C ALA A 134 7.17 20.12 -14.61
N GLY A 135 7.56 19.81 -13.38
CA GLY A 135 7.54 20.76 -12.30
C GLY A 135 8.50 21.94 -12.58
N ASP A 136 8.35 23.02 -11.82
CA ASP A 136 9.28 24.14 -11.90
C ASP A 136 10.52 23.89 -11.02
N PRO A 137 11.69 23.53 -11.59
CA PRO A 137 12.88 23.22 -10.82
C PRO A 137 13.47 24.43 -10.10
N LEU A 138 13.10 25.65 -10.49
CA LEU A 138 13.55 26.88 -9.80
C LEU A 138 12.98 26.96 -8.38
N LYS A 139 11.82 26.34 -8.13
CA LYS A 139 11.24 26.23 -6.78
C LYS A 139 12.15 25.49 -5.78
N LEU A 140 13.08 24.67 -6.26
CA LEU A 140 14.05 24.00 -5.39
C LEU A 140 14.96 24.97 -4.64
N ARG A 141 15.16 26.16 -5.15
CA ARG A 141 15.97 27.21 -4.49
C ARG A 141 15.33 27.70 -3.19
N ASP A 142 13.99 27.67 -3.13
CA ASP A 142 13.22 28.22 -2.00
C ASP A 142 12.73 27.11 -1.04
N VAL A 143 12.79 25.84 -1.44
CA VAL A 143 12.30 24.72 -0.64
C VAL A 143 13.20 24.43 0.56
N ILE A 144 14.53 24.56 0.39
CA ILE A 144 15.50 24.32 1.45
C ILE A 144 15.77 25.64 2.18
N PRO A 145 15.49 25.71 3.49
CA PRO A 145 15.76 26.93 4.25
C PRO A 145 17.25 27.30 4.26
N GLU A 146 17.56 28.59 4.22
CA GLU A 146 18.96 29.09 4.37
C GLU A 146 19.58 28.60 5.67
N SER A 147 18.81 28.58 6.75
CA SER A 147 19.25 28.02 8.02
C SER A 147 19.18 26.49 7.98
N ARG A 148 20.33 25.84 8.00
CA ARG A 148 20.46 24.37 8.08
C ARG A 148 19.90 23.75 9.38
N LYS A 149 19.52 24.59 10.36
CA LYS A 149 18.87 24.14 11.61
C LYS A 149 17.34 23.96 11.44
N ARG A 150 16.77 24.42 10.34
CA ARG A 150 15.33 24.28 10.06
C ARG A 150 15.07 23.01 9.26
N ALA A 151 14.12 22.22 9.75
CA ALA A 151 13.58 21.12 8.98
C ALA A 151 12.76 21.63 7.78
N TYR A 152 12.73 20.86 6.69
CA TYR A 152 11.94 21.16 5.51
C TYR A 152 11.12 19.93 5.09
N ASN A 153 10.04 20.15 4.33
CA ASN A 153 9.22 19.07 3.84
C ASN A 153 9.83 18.51 2.55
N VAL A 154 10.43 17.33 2.63
CA VAL A 154 11.06 16.66 1.49
C VAL A 154 10.07 16.34 0.36
N ARG A 155 8.75 16.23 0.66
CA ARG A 155 7.72 16.05 -0.36
C ARG A 155 7.64 17.24 -1.32
N SER A 156 7.98 18.45 -0.86
CA SER A 156 8.07 19.62 -1.73
C SER A 156 9.24 19.50 -2.71
N VAL A 157 10.37 18.93 -2.29
CA VAL A 157 11.51 18.61 -3.17
C VAL A 157 11.08 17.58 -4.22
N ILE A 158 10.48 16.47 -3.76
CA ILE A 158 10.00 15.39 -4.64
C ILE A 158 9.05 15.94 -5.71
N LYS A 159 8.05 16.76 -5.31
CA LYS A 159 7.10 17.38 -6.24
C LYS A 159 7.73 18.38 -7.21
N ALA A 160 8.83 19.03 -6.83
CA ALA A 160 9.50 19.99 -7.70
C ALA A 160 10.35 19.31 -8.79
N ILE A 161 10.85 18.10 -8.55
CA ILE A 161 11.61 17.31 -9.53
C ILE A 161 10.71 16.37 -10.36
N ALA A 162 9.55 16.01 -9.85
CA ALA A 162 8.62 15.10 -10.52
C ALA A 162 7.80 15.84 -11.58
N ASP A 163 7.33 15.11 -12.57
CA ASP A 163 6.29 15.60 -13.48
C ASP A 163 5.04 15.97 -12.67
N THR A 164 4.32 17.00 -13.13
CA THR A 164 3.13 17.52 -12.43
C THR A 164 2.15 16.39 -12.14
N ASP A 165 1.71 16.33 -10.87
CA ASP A 165 0.76 15.34 -10.35
C ASP A 165 1.15 13.87 -10.53
N SER A 166 2.40 13.57 -10.90
CA SER A 166 2.85 12.19 -11.08
C SER A 166 3.11 11.46 -9.76
N PHE A 167 3.54 12.16 -8.71
CA PHE A 167 3.91 11.50 -7.45
C PHE A 167 2.74 10.78 -6.78
N ILE A 168 2.97 9.52 -6.39
CA ILE A 168 2.10 8.72 -5.52
C ILE A 168 2.91 8.21 -4.33
N GLU A 169 2.56 8.66 -3.14
CA GLU A 169 3.22 8.23 -1.91
C GLU A 169 2.63 6.92 -1.42
N LEU A 170 3.50 5.99 -1.00
CA LEU A 170 3.13 4.70 -0.43
C LEU A 170 3.41 4.70 1.07
N ARG A 171 2.45 4.21 1.87
CA ARG A 171 2.54 4.07 3.33
C ARG A 171 2.89 5.36 4.07
N PRO A 172 2.19 6.48 3.82
CA PRO A 172 2.56 7.76 4.43
C PRO A 172 2.52 7.76 5.97
N ARG A 173 1.70 6.88 6.59
CA ARG A 173 1.52 6.79 8.04
C ARG A 173 2.43 5.76 8.72
N PHE A 174 3.02 4.81 7.96
CA PHE A 174 3.98 3.82 8.45
C PHE A 174 5.40 4.33 8.24
N GLY A 175 6.27 4.21 9.23
CA GLY A 175 7.66 4.65 9.16
C GLY A 175 7.80 6.11 8.68
N PRO A 176 7.23 7.11 9.38
CA PRO A 176 7.10 8.49 8.89
C PRO A 176 8.44 9.21 8.70
N GLY A 177 9.55 8.66 9.22
CA GLY A 177 10.91 9.13 8.98
C GLY A 177 11.42 8.91 7.55
N MET A 178 10.70 8.07 6.79
CA MET A 178 11.03 7.75 5.39
C MET A 178 9.82 8.04 4.48
N VAL A 179 10.03 8.74 3.40
CA VAL A 179 9.05 8.93 2.32
C VAL A 179 9.38 7.96 1.19
N THR A 180 8.41 7.17 0.78
CA THR A 180 8.53 6.21 -0.32
C THR A 180 7.38 6.39 -1.29
N GLY A 181 7.63 6.18 -2.58
CA GLY A 181 6.57 6.30 -3.58
C GLY A 181 7.08 6.09 -5.00
N LEU A 182 6.19 6.27 -5.94
CA LEU A 182 6.47 6.27 -7.36
C LEU A 182 6.21 7.66 -7.94
N LEU A 183 7.00 8.06 -8.90
CA LEU A 183 6.87 9.34 -9.60
C LEU A 183 7.30 9.19 -11.06
N ARG A 184 7.11 10.24 -11.84
CA ARG A 184 7.68 10.32 -13.19
C ARG A 184 8.61 11.51 -13.30
N ILE A 185 9.65 11.36 -14.09
CA ILE A 185 10.55 12.41 -14.52
C ILE A 185 10.64 12.31 -16.04
N GLU A 186 10.27 13.34 -16.74
CA GLU A 186 10.20 13.36 -18.21
C GLU A 186 9.42 12.18 -18.78
N GLY A 187 8.23 11.92 -18.19
CA GLY A 187 7.35 10.81 -18.54
C GLY A 187 7.80 9.42 -18.09
N ARG A 188 9.04 9.25 -17.64
CA ARG A 188 9.60 7.95 -17.23
C ARG A 188 9.30 7.65 -15.76
N PRO A 189 8.88 6.42 -15.42
CA PRO A 189 8.58 6.04 -14.05
C PRO A 189 9.85 5.76 -13.24
N PHE A 190 9.82 6.17 -11.96
CA PHE A 190 10.88 5.95 -10.97
C PHE A 190 10.28 5.63 -9.61
N GLY A 191 10.99 4.81 -8.83
CA GLY A 191 10.84 4.74 -7.38
C GLY A 191 11.56 5.91 -6.71
N VAL A 192 10.99 6.42 -5.62
CA VAL A 192 11.64 7.46 -4.81
C VAL A 192 11.67 7.07 -3.35
N ILE A 193 12.85 7.22 -2.74
CA ILE A 193 13.09 7.05 -1.32
C ILE A 193 13.75 8.32 -0.82
N ALA A 194 13.22 8.92 0.23
CA ALA A 194 13.79 10.13 0.81
C ALA A 194 13.60 10.15 2.33
N ASN A 195 14.63 10.58 3.06
CA ASN A 195 14.50 10.86 4.48
C ASN A 195 13.55 12.04 4.70
N ASN A 196 12.75 11.97 5.74
CA ASN A 196 11.82 13.03 6.13
C ASN A 196 12.41 13.87 7.28
N PRO A 197 13.01 15.03 7.03
CA PRO A 197 13.60 15.85 8.09
C PRO A 197 12.59 16.38 9.12
N MET A 198 11.29 16.34 8.79
CA MET A 198 10.22 16.74 9.70
C MET A 198 9.94 15.71 10.80
N HIS A 199 10.45 14.48 10.64
CA HIS A 199 10.34 13.42 11.63
C HIS A 199 11.74 13.05 12.13
N MET A 200 12.00 13.23 13.43
CA MET A 200 13.28 12.93 14.09
C MET A 200 14.52 13.36 13.27
N ALA A 201 14.46 14.53 12.65
CA ALA A 201 15.50 15.09 11.80
C ALA A 201 15.93 14.17 10.63
N GLY A 202 15.07 13.26 10.18
CA GLY A 202 15.35 12.34 9.09
C GLY A 202 16.14 11.08 9.51
N ALA A 203 16.14 10.74 10.80
CA ALA A 203 16.72 9.49 11.28
C ALA A 203 16.00 8.28 10.67
N ILE A 204 16.76 7.23 10.39
CA ILE A 204 16.20 5.97 9.88
C ILE A 204 15.88 5.08 11.08
N GLU A 205 14.61 4.83 11.28
CA GLU A 205 14.08 3.88 12.26
C GLU A 205 13.79 2.52 11.58
N ALA A 206 13.53 1.48 12.37
CA ALA A 206 13.27 0.14 11.86
C ALA A 206 12.12 0.12 10.83
N GLU A 207 10.99 0.74 11.16
CA GLU A 207 9.84 0.83 10.25
C GLU A 207 10.17 1.60 8.95
N GLY A 208 10.95 2.66 9.04
CA GLY A 208 11.42 3.42 7.88
C GLY A 208 12.32 2.58 6.98
N ALA A 209 13.20 1.77 7.57
CA ALA A 209 14.07 0.84 6.84
C ALA A 209 13.24 -0.26 6.15
N ASP A 210 12.27 -0.87 6.84
CA ASP A 210 11.37 -1.89 6.27
C ASP A 210 10.54 -1.33 5.11
N LYS A 211 10.02 -0.11 5.28
CA LYS A 211 9.28 0.60 4.25
C LYS A 211 10.13 0.85 2.99
N ALA A 212 11.37 1.29 3.18
CA ALA A 212 12.31 1.50 2.08
C ALA A 212 12.67 0.18 1.39
N ALA A 213 12.97 -0.88 2.16
CA ALA A 213 13.29 -2.20 1.63
C ALA A 213 12.14 -2.75 0.77
N ARG A 214 10.88 -2.59 1.22
CA ARG A 214 9.72 -3.02 0.43
C ARG A 214 9.61 -2.28 -0.90
N LEU A 215 9.83 -0.96 -0.93
CA LEU A 215 9.83 -0.24 -2.21
C LEU A 215 10.96 -0.70 -3.13
N MET A 216 12.16 -0.92 -2.59
CA MET A 216 13.29 -1.44 -3.38
C MET A 216 12.98 -2.81 -3.98
N MET A 217 12.36 -3.71 -3.21
CA MET A 217 11.91 -5.02 -3.72
C MET A 217 10.86 -4.87 -4.82
N LEU A 218 9.89 -3.98 -4.67
CA LEU A 218 8.89 -3.67 -5.68
C LEU A 218 9.54 -3.17 -6.98
N CYS A 219 10.40 -2.18 -6.87
CA CYS A 219 11.10 -1.62 -8.03
C CYS A 219 11.95 -2.66 -8.73
N ASN A 220 12.71 -3.47 -7.97
CA ASN A 220 13.54 -4.54 -8.52
C ASN A 220 12.70 -5.62 -9.24
N ALA A 221 11.56 -6.02 -8.65
CA ALA A 221 10.69 -7.04 -9.23
C ALA A 221 10.10 -6.63 -10.59
N HIS A 222 9.86 -5.34 -10.77
CA HIS A 222 9.20 -4.79 -11.98
C HIS A 222 10.13 -3.96 -12.87
N GLY A 223 11.43 -3.91 -12.57
CA GLY A 223 12.42 -3.20 -13.37
C GLY A 223 12.24 -1.67 -13.38
N LEU A 224 11.73 -1.09 -12.28
CA LEU A 224 11.67 0.35 -12.09
C LEU A 224 12.98 0.86 -11.49
N PRO A 225 13.60 1.90 -12.07
CA PRO A 225 14.78 2.55 -11.51
C PRO A 225 14.48 3.31 -10.23
#